data_27e291be4232a088105bccfe9aa68f44
#
_entry.id   27e291be4232a088105bccfe9aa68f44
#
_cell.length_a   1.000
_cell.length_b   1.000
_cell.length_c   1.000
_cell.angle_alpha   90.00
_cell.angle_beta   90.00
_cell.angle_gamma   90.00
#
_symmetry.space_group_name_H-M   'P 1'
#
loop_
_entity.id
_entity.type
_entity.pdbx_description
1 polymer ?
#
loop_
_entity_poly.entity_id
_entity_poly.type
_entity_poly.pdbx_seq_one_letter_code
_entity_poly.pdbx_strand_id
1 'polypeptide(L)'
;MIVTVSLVLLFLLGFMAMALDLGHLFVVKTELQTAMDSCALAAAQELDGESSALTRATNAGIAAGNLNNVNFQSSSWSSQGKIVAADITFKDAAYGATAAAANARYAQCQHTQSGLNMWLLQSMGAFANDTTTYTNTQNVLAVAVATRASAQTTCPIPVGLKPKTGGTAPNYGFQIGEWVNMLGNGTQVNGEMGWYNLDGSSGASETRNELTEPGYCGTKLGDTLGTPGAQTTVDTPWNYRFGIYKNSDPGPSVNHPDFSGYAYTATNWKNAVPQNAWSGTPAAGSDPSAANFMTKRAAFASYDDTGTSLNGGDAITGLNTNGFKTLATPGAGGQHNLYGFSRRLVTAPVVDASNKVIDYACMFMLQPLSGPTVTVQLEFRGNAGSTSSPCTTNGLAGGAAGPLVPVLVR
;
A
#
# COMPACT_ATOMS: atom_id res chain seq x y z
N MET A 1 -16.73 -40.88 -55.06
CA MET A 1 -16.85 -41.00 -53.59
C MET A 1 -15.54 -40.85 -52.82
N ILE A 2 -14.48 -41.64 -53.10
CA ILE A 2 -13.21 -41.60 -52.36
C ILE A 2 -12.56 -40.21 -52.40
N VAL A 3 -12.47 -39.58 -53.58
CA VAL A 3 -11.88 -38.23 -53.76
C VAL A 3 -12.65 -37.17 -53.00
N THR A 4 -13.98 -37.19 -53.00
CA THR A 4 -14.81 -36.22 -52.27
C THR A 4 -14.66 -36.38 -50.76
N VAL A 5 -14.62 -37.63 -50.27
CA VAL A 5 -14.39 -37.92 -48.85
C VAL A 5 -13.00 -37.44 -48.39
N SER A 6 -11.96 -37.70 -49.22
CA SER A 6 -10.58 -37.27 -48.92
C SER A 6 -10.46 -35.73 -48.87
N LEU A 7 -11.11 -35.01 -49.81
CA LEU A 7 -11.13 -33.55 -49.82
C LEU A 7 -11.84 -32.95 -48.57
N VAL A 8 -13.01 -33.55 -48.23
CA VAL A 8 -13.73 -33.11 -47.02
C VAL A 8 -12.93 -33.37 -45.76
N LEU A 9 -12.27 -34.52 -45.64
CA LEU A 9 -11.43 -34.85 -44.50
C LEU A 9 -10.25 -33.89 -44.37
N LEU A 10 -9.56 -33.59 -45.47
CA LEU A 10 -8.44 -32.67 -45.52
C LEU A 10 -8.89 -31.26 -45.11
N PHE A 11 -10.06 -30.82 -45.56
CA PHE A 11 -10.63 -29.53 -45.18
C PHE A 11 -10.97 -29.45 -43.66
N LEU A 12 -11.59 -30.54 -43.14
CA LEU A 12 -11.89 -30.64 -41.69
C LEU A 12 -10.62 -30.66 -40.83
N LEU A 13 -9.59 -31.37 -41.25
CA LEU A 13 -8.29 -31.40 -40.57
C LEU A 13 -7.63 -30.00 -40.56
N GLY A 14 -7.72 -29.26 -41.70
CA GLY A 14 -7.21 -27.89 -41.78
C GLY A 14 -7.94 -26.93 -40.85
N PHE A 15 -9.27 -27.01 -40.75
CA PHE A 15 -10.04 -26.22 -39.78
C PHE A 15 -9.72 -26.57 -38.33
N MET A 16 -9.57 -27.87 -38.02
CA MET A 16 -9.18 -28.33 -36.69
C MET A 16 -7.79 -27.81 -36.31
N ALA A 17 -6.84 -27.86 -37.24
CA ALA A 17 -5.49 -27.35 -37.07
C ALA A 17 -5.50 -25.85 -36.73
N MET A 18 -6.24 -25.05 -37.49
CA MET A 18 -6.38 -23.62 -37.26
C MET A 18 -7.03 -23.32 -35.90
N ALA A 19 -8.08 -24.04 -35.55
CA ALA A 19 -8.78 -23.86 -34.29
C ALA A 19 -7.88 -24.14 -33.05
N LEU A 20 -7.08 -25.20 -33.14
CA LEU A 20 -6.17 -25.60 -32.03
C LEU A 20 -5.00 -24.61 -31.88
N ASP A 21 -4.34 -24.21 -32.96
CA ASP A 21 -3.20 -23.32 -32.91
C ASP A 21 -3.63 -21.89 -32.52
N LEU A 22 -4.76 -21.36 -33.06
CA LEU A 22 -5.32 -20.10 -32.63
C LEU A 22 -5.77 -20.14 -31.17
N GLY A 23 -6.43 -21.23 -30.76
CA GLY A 23 -6.79 -21.46 -29.36
C GLY A 23 -5.59 -21.40 -28.42
N HIS A 24 -4.46 -22.03 -28.81
CA HIS A 24 -3.21 -21.91 -28.06
C HIS A 24 -2.74 -20.46 -27.93
N LEU A 25 -2.68 -19.70 -29.03
CA LEU A 25 -2.27 -18.30 -29.00
C LEU A 25 -3.18 -17.44 -28.13
N PHE A 26 -4.51 -17.69 -28.13
CA PHE A 26 -5.45 -16.98 -27.26
C PHE A 26 -5.22 -17.28 -25.78
N VAL A 27 -4.94 -18.53 -25.42
CA VAL A 27 -4.60 -18.91 -24.05
C VAL A 27 -3.34 -18.17 -23.60
N VAL A 28 -2.26 -18.26 -24.39
CA VAL A 28 -0.99 -17.59 -24.10
C VAL A 28 -1.20 -16.08 -23.99
N LYS A 29 -2.00 -15.47 -24.88
CA LYS A 29 -2.32 -14.02 -24.83
C LYS A 29 -3.02 -13.63 -23.53
N THR A 30 -3.99 -14.41 -23.09
CA THR A 30 -4.74 -14.14 -21.86
C THR A 30 -3.86 -14.29 -20.64
N GLU A 31 -3.07 -15.36 -20.56
CA GLU A 31 -2.14 -15.60 -19.45
C GLU A 31 -1.05 -14.51 -19.39
N LEU A 32 -0.47 -14.14 -20.54
CA LEU A 32 0.51 -13.07 -20.64
C LEU A 32 -0.08 -11.71 -20.26
N GLN A 33 -1.32 -11.43 -20.67
CA GLN A 33 -2.01 -10.18 -20.28
C GLN A 33 -2.18 -10.12 -18.76
N THR A 34 -2.58 -11.22 -18.12
CA THR A 34 -2.68 -11.29 -16.65
C THR A 34 -1.34 -11.00 -15.97
N ALA A 35 -0.23 -11.50 -16.54
CA ALA A 35 1.11 -11.21 -16.03
C ALA A 35 1.47 -9.73 -16.21
N MET A 36 1.14 -9.12 -17.37
CA MET A 36 1.37 -7.69 -17.60
C MET A 36 0.52 -6.81 -16.67
N ASP A 37 -0.73 -7.16 -16.46
CA ASP A 37 -1.64 -6.45 -15.56
C ASP A 37 -1.09 -6.46 -14.12
N SER A 38 -0.66 -7.63 -13.64
CA SER A 38 -0.02 -7.79 -12.33
C SER A 38 1.27 -6.98 -12.21
N CYS A 39 2.10 -6.98 -13.26
CA CYS A 39 3.32 -6.19 -13.34
C CYS A 39 3.02 -4.69 -13.25
N ALA A 40 2.10 -4.19 -14.08
CA ALA A 40 1.79 -2.76 -14.15
C ALA A 40 1.17 -2.24 -12.84
N LEU A 41 0.25 -3.00 -12.24
CA LEU A 41 -0.37 -2.64 -10.96
C LEU A 41 0.66 -2.58 -9.83
N ALA A 42 1.51 -3.60 -9.71
CA ALA A 42 2.54 -3.62 -8.67
C ALA A 42 3.58 -2.50 -8.87
N ALA A 43 4.00 -2.23 -10.11
CA ALA A 43 4.90 -1.13 -10.41
C ALA A 43 4.26 0.23 -10.11
N ALA A 44 3.00 0.45 -10.49
CA ALA A 44 2.30 1.70 -10.23
C ALA A 44 2.14 2.00 -8.73
N GLN A 45 1.98 0.96 -7.89
CA GLN A 45 1.87 1.12 -6.43
C GLN A 45 3.09 1.84 -5.83
N GLU A 46 4.27 1.63 -6.38
CA GLU A 46 5.54 2.18 -5.89
C GLU A 46 5.85 3.61 -6.40
N LEU A 47 5.01 4.19 -7.26
CA LEU A 47 5.23 5.52 -7.84
C LEU A 47 4.83 6.64 -6.85
N ASP A 48 5.61 6.83 -5.80
CA ASP A 48 5.41 7.85 -4.76
C ASP A 48 6.19 9.15 -5.00
N GLY A 49 7.00 9.21 -6.07
CA GLY A 49 7.81 10.38 -6.41
C GLY A 49 9.17 10.45 -5.71
N GLU A 50 9.47 9.56 -4.77
CA GLU A 50 10.77 9.47 -4.11
C GLU A 50 11.86 9.01 -5.08
N SER A 51 13.10 9.37 -4.80
CA SER A 51 14.25 9.09 -5.70
C SER A 51 14.41 7.59 -6.01
N SER A 52 14.03 6.70 -5.12
CA SER A 52 14.07 5.25 -5.27
C SER A 52 12.82 4.65 -5.92
N ALA A 53 11.78 5.45 -6.20
CA ALA A 53 10.48 4.96 -6.64
C ALA A 53 10.56 4.09 -7.91
N LEU A 54 11.33 4.52 -8.93
CA LEU A 54 11.44 3.77 -10.17
C LEU A 54 12.15 2.42 -9.99
N THR A 55 13.16 2.36 -9.11
CA THR A 55 13.87 1.11 -8.80
C THR A 55 12.93 0.15 -8.07
N ARG A 56 12.18 0.64 -7.08
CA ARG A 56 11.18 -0.17 -6.37
C ARG A 56 10.08 -0.65 -7.30
N ALA A 57 9.55 0.24 -8.14
CA ALA A 57 8.51 -0.05 -9.11
C ALA A 57 8.96 -1.14 -10.11
N THR A 58 10.19 -1.04 -10.62
CA THR A 58 10.75 -2.06 -11.51
C THR A 58 10.83 -3.42 -10.80
N ASN A 59 11.38 -3.46 -9.59
CA ASN A 59 11.51 -4.71 -8.83
C ASN A 59 10.14 -5.32 -8.46
N ALA A 60 9.19 -4.48 -8.04
CA ALA A 60 7.83 -4.93 -7.72
C ALA A 60 7.11 -5.46 -8.95
N GLY A 61 7.22 -4.79 -10.09
CA GLY A 61 6.63 -5.21 -11.36
C GLY A 61 7.19 -6.55 -11.84
N ILE A 62 8.51 -6.72 -11.83
CA ILE A 62 9.17 -7.99 -12.17
C ILE A 62 8.69 -9.11 -11.23
N ALA A 63 8.69 -8.87 -9.93
CA ALA A 63 8.29 -9.87 -8.95
C ALA A 63 6.83 -10.31 -9.16
N ALA A 64 5.89 -9.36 -9.21
CA ALA A 64 4.46 -9.65 -9.35
C ALA A 64 4.12 -10.30 -10.70
N GLY A 65 4.66 -9.79 -11.81
CA GLY A 65 4.40 -10.33 -13.14
C GLY A 65 4.94 -11.74 -13.28
N ASN A 66 6.14 -12.02 -12.77
CA ASN A 66 6.80 -13.31 -12.88
C ASN A 66 6.24 -14.40 -11.93
N LEU A 67 5.33 -14.05 -11.01
CA LEU A 67 4.56 -15.03 -10.24
C LEU A 67 3.47 -15.71 -11.09
N ASN A 68 3.06 -15.08 -12.17
CA ASN A 68 2.06 -15.66 -13.07
C ASN A 68 2.68 -16.78 -13.93
N ASN A 69 1.84 -17.75 -14.29
CA ASN A 69 2.18 -18.81 -15.21
C ASN A 69 1.71 -18.41 -16.62
N VAL A 70 2.54 -18.69 -17.64
CA VAL A 70 2.24 -18.35 -19.03
C VAL A 70 2.56 -19.57 -19.92
N ASN A 71 1.83 -19.74 -21.00
CA ASN A 71 1.90 -20.86 -21.94
C ASN A 71 1.45 -22.19 -21.30
N PHE A 72 0.12 -22.32 -21.16
CA PHE A 72 -0.55 -23.45 -20.51
C PHE A 72 -0.11 -23.65 -19.04
N GLN A 73 -0.21 -22.58 -18.24
CA GLN A 73 0.14 -22.59 -16.81
C GLN A 73 1.59 -22.99 -16.53
N SER A 74 2.51 -22.77 -17.47
CA SER A 74 3.94 -23.05 -17.27
C SER A 74 4.55 -22.02 -16.32
N SER A 75 5.10 -22.46 -15.19
CA SER A 75 5.80 -21.60 -14.22
C SER A 75 7.13 -21.06 -14.76
N SER A 76 7.72 -21.72 -15.75
CA SER A 76 8.94 -21.27 -16.44
C SER A 76 8.66 -20.55 -17.76
N TRP A 77 7.36 -20.31 -18.09
CA TRP A 77 6.90 -19.73 -19.36
C TRP A 77 7.43 -20.54 -20.57
N SER A 78 7.49 -21.85 -20.41
CA SER A 78 8.07 -22.79 -21.38
C SER A 78 9.49 -22.43 -21.81
N SER A 79 10.26 -21.79 -20.92
CA SER A 79 11.64 -21.32 -21.16
C SER A 79 11.79 -20.28 -22.27
N GLN A 80 10.70 -19.57 -22.62
CA GLN A 80 10.71 -18.53 -23.66
C GLN A 80 11.17 -17.16 -23.14
N GLY A 81 11.42 -17.03 -21.84
CA GLY A 81 11.79 -15.79 -21.16
C GLY A 81 10.65 -15.22 -20.31
N LYS A 82 11.01 -14.56 -19.26
CA LYS A 82 10.11 -13.87 -18.33
C LYS A 82 10.34 -12.37 -18.36
N ILE A 83 9.49 -11.62 -17.67
CA ILE A 83 9.61 -10.15 -17.53
C ILE A 83 10.97 -9.77 -16.95
N VAL A 84 11.63 -8.82 -17.59
CA VAL A 84 12.87 -8.21 -17.16
C VAL A 84 12.71 -6.68 -17.03
N ALA A 85 13.71 -5.99 -16.49
CA ALA A 85 13.62 -4.55 -16.27
C ALA A 85 13.35 -3.73 -17.54
N ALA A 86 13.83 -4.19 -18.70
CA ALA A 86 13.61 -3.54 -19.99
C ALA A 86 12.14 -3.58 -20.46
N ASP A 87 11.33 -4.49 -19.92
CA ASP A 87 9.90 -4.60 -20.21
C ASP A 87 9.06 -3.56 -19.46
N ILE A 88 9.67 -2.82 -18.52
CA ILE A 88 8.97 -1.86 -17.68
C ILE A 88 9.45 -0.45 -18.00
N THR A 89 8.51 0.39 -18.38
CA THR A 89 8.77 1.80 -18.70
C THR A 89 7.83 2.71 -17.91
N PHE A 90 8.30 3.94 -17.66
CA PHE A 90 7.53 4.91 -16.88
C PHE A 90 7.15 6.11 -17.75
N LYS A 91 5.97 6.68 -17.48
CA LYS A 91 5.47 7.85 -18.20
C LYS A 91 5.04 8.93 -17.22
N ASP A 92 5.17 10.18 -17.64
CA ASP A 92 4.74 11.37 -16.91
C ASP A 92 3.23 11.64 -17.06
N ALA A 93 2.76 12.73 -16.48
CA ALA A 93 1.35 13.13 -16.54
C ALA A 93 0.84 13.41 -17.98
N ALA A 94 1.72 13.78 -18.89
CA ALA A 94 1.40 13.98 -20.31
C ALA A 94 1.54 12.70 -21.15
N TYR A 95 1.78 11.57 -20.49
CA TYR A 95 2.04 10.27 -21.11
C TYR A 95 3.35 10.19 -21.91
N GLY A 96 4.27 11.12 -21.69
CA GLY A 96 5.64 11.09 -22.21
C GLY A 96 6.52 10.12 -21.41
N ALA A 97 7.54 9.52 -22.05
CA ALA A 97 8.49 8.68 -21.33
C ALA A 97 9.31 9.51 -20.33
N THR A 98 9.51 8.99 -19.13
CA THR A 98 10.29 9.67 -18.09
C THR A 98 11.21 8.71 -17.33
N ALA A 99 12.41 9.17 -16.99
CA ALA A 99 13.33 8.53 -16.06
C ALA A 99 13.42 9.29 -14.71
N ALA A 100 12.64 10.36 -14.54
CA ALA A 100 12.59 11.15 -13.32
C ALA A 100 11.49 10.62 -12.40
N ALA A 101 11.87 10.08 -11.24
CA ALA A 101 10.94 9.50 -10.27
C ALA A 101 9.84 10.48 -9.85
N ALA A 102 10.18 11.75 -9.61
CA ALA A 102 9.23 12.79 -9.23
C ALA A 102 8.13 13.06 -10.27
N ASN A 103 8.40 12.77 -11.56
CA ASN A 103 7.46 13.00 -12.66
C ASN A 103 6.67 11.76 -13.07
N ALA A 104 7.10 10.55 -12.66
CA ALA A 104 6.46 9.31 -13.05
C ALA A 104 5.03 9.21 -12.48
N ARG A 105 4.06 8.94 -13.37
CA ARG A 105 2.64 8.80 -13.03
C ARG A 105 2.05 7.48 -13.51
N TYR A 106 2.62 6.91 -14.56
CA TYR A 106 2.18 5.65 -15.12
C TYR A 106 3.34 4.66 -15.18
N ALA A 107 3.05 3.40 -14.90
CA ALA A 107 3.92 2.27 -15.15
C ALA A 107 3.34 1.46 -16.32
N GLN A 108 4.14 1.23 -17.34
CA GLN A 108 3.79 0.39 -18.48
C GLN A 108 4.66 -0.86 -18.44
N CYS A 109 4.03 -2.02 -18.40
CA CYS A 109 4.67 -3.32 -18.62
C CYS A 109 4.31 -3.82 -20.01
N GLN A 110 5.32 -4.25 -20.77
CA GLN A 110 5.15 -4.77 -22.13
C GLN A 110 6.12 -5.93 -22.32
N HIS A 111 5.59 -7.09 -22.69
CA HIS A 111 6.43 -8.25 -22.94
C HIS A 111 5.96 -9.00 -24.19
N THR A 112 6.93 -9.54 -24.94
CA THR A 112 6.67 -10.37 -26.12
C THR A 112 7.10 -11.79 -25.82
N GLN A 113 6.14 -12.68 -25.70
CA GLN A 113 6.40 -14.11 -25.65
C GLN A 113 6.70 -14.62 -27.05
N SER A 114 7.96 -14.93 -27.31
CA SER A 114 8.45 -15.32 -28.65
C SER A 114 8.59 -16.83 -28.77
N GLY A 115 8.68 -17.32 -30.01
CA GLY A 115 9.02 -18.70 -30.29
C GLY A 115 7.92 -19.70 -29.90
N LEU A 116 6.66 -19.29 -29.91
CA LEU A 116 5.53 -20.19 -29.64
C LEU A 116 5.34 -21.15 -30.81
N ASN A 117 5.56 -22.41 -30.57
CA ASN A 117 5.44 -23.43 -31.62
C ASN A 117 3.99 -23.58 -32.07
N MET A 118 3.79 -23.51 -33.37
CA MET A 118 2.54 -23.87 -34.03
C MET A 118 2.54 -25.37 -34.31
N TRP A 119 1.54 -26.07 -33.83
CA TRP A 119 1.54 -27.52 -33.89
C TRP A 119 1.06 -28.05 -35.23
N LEU A 120 0.06 -27.43 -35.80
CA LEU A 120 -0.62 -27.91 -36.99
C LEU A 120 -0.60 -26.92 -38.16
N LEU A 121 -0.55 -25.61 -37.90
CA LEU A 121 -0.51 -24.57 -38.93
C LEU A 121 0.72 -24.72 -39.86
N GLN A 122 1.85 -25.17 -39.32
CA GLN A 122 3.05 -25.47 -40.13
C GLN A 122 2.81 -26.55 -41.20
N SER A 123 1.90 -27.49 -40.94
CA SER A 123 1.56 -28.52 -41.94
C SER A 123 0.83 -27.94 -43.15
N MET A 124 0.07 -26.83 -42.94
CA MET A 124 -0.56 -26.08 -44.04
C MET A 124 0.47 -25.42 -44.95
N GLY A 125 1.58 -24.91 -44.37
CA GLY A 125 2.71 -24.37 -45.11
C GLY A 125 3.36 -25.41 -46.04
N ALA A 126 3.48 -26.64 -45.55
CA ALA A 126 4.01 -27.76 -46.36
C ALA A 126 3.06 -28.09 -47.52
N PHE A 127 1.74 -28.06 -47.32
CA PHE A 127 0.75 -28.26 -48.40
C PHE A 127 0.68 -27.10 -49.38
N ALA A 128 0.80 -25.86 -48.90
CA ALA A 128 0.74 -24.66 -49.72
C ALA A 128 2.08 -24.34 -50.40
N ASN A 129 3.16 -25.04 -50.05
CA ASN A 129 4.53 -24.72 -50.42
C ASN A 129 4.91 -23.25 -50.07
N ASP A 130 4.38 -22.73 -48.94
CA ASP A 130 4.57 -21.38 -48.45
C ASP A 130 4.92 -21.39 -46.95
N THR A 131 6.22 -21.49 -46.69
CA THR A 131 6.77 -21.46 -45.32
C THR A 131 6.97 -20.06 -44.79
N THR A 132 6.73 -19.02 -45.57
CA THR A 132 6.86 -17.62 -45.18
C THR A 132 5.58 -17.08 -44.53
N THR A 133 4.43 -17.47 -45.06
CA THR A 133 3.12 -17.14 -44.49
C THR A 133 2.77 -18.04 -43.30
N TYR A 134 3.14 -19.33 -43.38
CA TYR A 134 2.87 -20.32 -42.32
C TYR A 134 4.16 -20.64 -41.56
N THR A 135 4.57 -19.74 -40.69
CA THR A 135 5.80 -19.93 -39.90
C THR A 135 5.60 -20.98 -38.80
N ASN A 136 6.69 -21.66 -38.43
CA ASN A 136 6.68 -22.68 -37.38
C ASN A 136 6.48 -22.10 -35.97
N THR A 137 6.72 -20.81 -35.82
CA THR A 137 6.61 -20.15 -34.55
C THR A 137 5.88 -18.79 -34.70
N GLN A 138 5.18 -18.41 -33.65
CA GLN A 138 4.51 -17.13 -33.56
C GLN A 138 4.92 -16.40 -32.28
N ASN A 139 4.69 -15.10 -32.26
CA ASN A 139 4.96 -14.24 -31.11
C ASN A 139 3.64 -13.64 -30.60
N VAL A 140 3.52 -13.55 -29.28
CA VAL A 140 2.37 -12.92 -28.63
C VAL A 140 2.87 -11.76 -27.79
N LEU A 141 2.38 -10.56 -28.07
CA LEU A 141 2.66 -9.33 -27.31
C LEU A 141 1.51 -9.06 -26.34
N ALA A 142 1.83 -8.72 -25.10
CA ALA A 142 0.89 -8.13 -24.16
C ALA A 142 1.44 -6.80 -23.59
N VAL A 143 0.54 -5.89 -23.30
CA VAL A 143 0.83 -4.57 -22.75
C VAL A 143 -0.20 -4.23 -21.70
N ALA A 144 0.24 -3.72 -20.56
CA ALA A 144 -0.62 -3.14 -19.55
C ALA A 144 -0.04 -1.82 -19.06
N VAL A 145 -0.92 -0.88 -18.75
CA VAL A 145 -0.55 0.41 -18.16
C VAL A 145 -1.38 0.62 -16.92
N ALA A 146 -0.73 0.96 -15.83
CA ALA A 146 -1.37 1.31 -14.58
C ALA A 146 -0.92 2.67 -14.05
N THR A 147 -1.77 3.29 -13.29
CA THR A 147 -1.51 4.52 -12.54
C THR A 147 -2.06 4.38 -11.12
N ARG A 148 -1.94 5.43 -10.32
CA ARG A 148 -2.56 5.53 -9.00
C ARG A 148 -3.74 6.49 -9.08
N ALA A 149 -4.90 6.06 -8.57
CA ALA A 149 -6.11 6.88 -8.50
C ALA A 149 -6.72 6.81 -7.10
N SER A 150 -7.49 7.83 -6.71
CA SER A 150 -8.17 7.85 -5.41
C SER A 150 -9.13 6.67 -5.26
N ALA A 151 -9.13 6.04 -4.10
CA ALA A 151 -10.03 4.96 -3.75
C ALA A 151 -11.48 5.47 -3.59
N GLN A 152 -12.47 4.63 -3.91
CA GLN A 152 -13.90 4.95 -3.70
C GLN A 152 -14.26 4.99 -2.21
N THR A 153 -13.63 4.11 -1.42
CA THR A 153 -13.75 4.06 0.04
C THR A 153 -12.36 3.96 0.64
N THR A 154 -12.23 4.42 1.87
CA THR A 154 -10.97 4.35 2.61
C THR A 154 -11.16 3.58 3.90
N CYS A 155 -10.06 3.04 4.45
CA CYS A 155 -10.03 2.43 5.77
C CYS A 155 -9.24 3.37 6.72
N PRO A 156 -9.80 4.52 7.11
CA PRO A 156 -9.11 5.44 7.99
C PRO A 156 -9.11 4.91 9.43
N ILE A 157 -8.28 5.54 10.28
CA ILE A 157 -8.42 5.37 11.72
C ILE A 157 -9.58 6.24 12.24
N PRO A 158 -10.23 5.89 13.37
CA PRO A 158 -11.33 6.65 13.96
C PRO A 158 -10.82 7.89 14.71
N VAL A 159 -9.96 8.67 14.04
CA VAL A 159 -9.36 9.90 14.54
C VAL A 159 -9.43 10.96 13.45
N GLY A 160 -10.27 11.98 13.63
CA GLY A 160 -10.47 13.04 12.65
C GLY A 160 -9.58 14.25 12.91
N LEU A 161 -9.08 14.84 11.82
CA LEU A 161 -8.27 16.08 11.83
C LEU A 161 -9.16 17.28 11.51
N LYS A 162 -9.14 18.32 12.36
CA LYS A 162 -9.75 19.63 12.04
C LYS A 162 -8.72 20.55 11.38
N PRO A 163 -9.07 21.22 10.27
CA PRO A 163 -8.21 22.24 9.65
C PRO A 163 -7.76 23.30 10.66
N LYS A 164 -6.56 23.82 10.49
CA LYS A 164 -6.17 25.06 11.19
C LYS A 164 -7.06 26.22 10.76
N THR A 165 -7.21 27.22 11.59
CA THR A 165 -7.99 28.41 11.25
C THR A 165 -7.47 29.05 9.95
N GLY A 166 -8.33 29.18 8.95
CA GLY A 166 -7.97 29.66 7.62
C GLY A 166 -7.20 28.66 6.75
N GLY A 167 -6.96 27.46 7.22
CA GLY A 167 -6.28 26.40 6.45
C GLY A 167 -7.18 25.85 5.34
N THR A 168 -6.63 25.71 4.14
CA THR A 168 -7.31 25.20 2.96
C THR A 168 -6.62 23.94 2.41
N ALA A 169 -7.35 23.17 1.59
CA ALA A 169 -6.78 22.05 0.87
C ALA A 169 -5.50 22.47 0.10
N PRO A 170 -4.52 21.58 -0.11
CA PRO A 170 -4.55 20.17 0.28
C PRO A 170 -4.09 19.88 1.71
N ASN A 171 -3.37 20.80 2.37
CA ASN A 171 -2.71 20.56 3.65
C ASN A 171 -3.40 21.22 4.86
N TYR A 172 -4.49 21.94 4.64
CA TYR A 172 -5.32 22.50 5.73
C TYR A 172 -4.54 23.33 6.78
N GLY A 173 -3.46 24.00 6.35
CA GLY A 173 -2.59 24.81 7.18
C GLY A 173 -1.47 24.05 7.91
N PHE A 174 -1.36 22.74 7.74
CA PHE A 174 -0.29 21.92 8.31
C PHE A 174 0.92 21.84 7.39
N GLN A 175 2.10 21.61 8.00
CA GLN A 175 3.35 21.32 7.29
C GLN A 175 3.68 19.82 7.37
N ILE A 176 4.24 19.25 6.30
CA ILE A 176 4.71 17.86 6.34
C ILE A 176 5.81 17.72 7.39
N GLY A 177 5.65 16.75 8.30
CA GLY A 177 6.54 16.56 9.45
C GLY A 177 6.11 17.30 10.71
N GLU A 178 5.03 18.08 10.68
CA GLU A 178 4.48 18.76 11.85
C GLU A 178 3.75 17.76 12.77
N TRP A 179 3.96 17.88 14.08
CA TRP A 179 3.27 17.08 15.08
C TRP A 179 1.96 17.74 15.50
N VAL A 180 0.88 16.99 15.41
CA VAL A 180 -0.48 17.42 15.69
C VAL A 180 -0.98 16.72 16.95
N ASN A 181 -1.51 17.49 17.90
CA ASN A 181 -2.11 16.93 19.11
C ASN A 181 -3.39 16.16 18.78
N MET A 182 -3.49 14.94 19.29
CA MET A 182 -4.71 14.13 19.31
C MET A 182 -5.23 14.10 20.74
N LEU A 183 -6.38 14.70 20.96
CA LEU A 183 -6.99 14.78 22.27
C LEU A 183 -7.55 13.41 22.68
N GLY A 184 -7.13 12.92 23.83
CA GLY A 184 -7.70 11.73 24.44
C GLY A 184 -9.08 11.99 25.03
N ASN A 185 -9.33 13.21 25.49
CA ASN A 185 -10.61 13.67 26.01
C ASN A 185 -10.75 15.19 25.84
N GLY A 186 -11.96 15.72 25.78
CA GLY A 186 -12.24 17.14 25.66
C GLY A 186 -12.79 17.55 24.29
N THR A 187 -13.01 18.86 24.12
CA THR A 187 -13.55 19.42 22.87
C THR A 187 -12.39 19.74 21.93
N GLN A 188 -12.38 19.07 20.77
CA GLN A 188 -11.42 19.32 19.71
C GLN A 188 -11.56 20.72 19.12
N VAL A 189 -10.47 21.46 19.03
CA VAL A 189 -10.40 22.77 18.36
C VAL A 189 -9.73 22.66 16.98
N ASN A 190 -9.75 23.75 16.23
CA ASN A 190 -9.08 23.83 14.93
C ASN A 190 -7.58 23.59 15.08
N GLY A 191 -7.03 22.76 14.19
CA GLY A 191 -5.62 22.38 14.23
C GLY A 191 -5.31 21.18 15.11
N GLU A 192 -6.31 20.50 15.63
CA GLU A 192 -6.15 19.30 16.46
C GLU A 192 -6.85 18.08 15.86
N MET A 193 -6.55 16.92 16.43
CA MET A 193 -7.22 15.65 16.15
C MET A 193 -8.06 15.22 17.35
N GLY A 194 -9.11 14.45 17.09
CA GLY A 194 -9.98 13.90 18.12
C GLY A 194 -10.63 12.60 17.67
N TRP A 195 -11.22 11.85 18.61
CA TRP A 195 -11.90 10.61 18.34
C TRP A 195 -13.22 10.82 17.61
N TYR A 196 -13.53 9.91 16.69
CA TYR A 196 -14.77 9.82 15.94
C TYR A 196 -15.17 8.37 15.77
N ASN A 197 -16.47 8.12 15.48
CA ASN A 197 -16.94 6.84 14.94
C ASN A 197 -17.16 7.02 13.44
N LEU A 198 -16.51 6.21 12.65
CA LEU A 198 -16.42 6.35 11.19
C LEU A 198 -17.73 6.02 10.49
N ASP A 199 -18.54 5.16 11.07
CA ASP A 199 -19.86 4.72 10.57
C ASP A 199 -21.01 5.67 10.96
N GLY A 200 -20.71 6.78 11.65
CA GLY A 200 -21.69 7.74 12.13
C GLY A 200 -22.41 7.32 13.42
N SER A 201 -22.10 6.17 13.99
CA SER A 201 -22.67 5.69 15.26
C SER A 201 -22.20 6.49 16.47
N SER A 202 -22.64 6.12 17.65
CA SER A 202 -22.18 6.66 18.92
C SER A 202 -21.81 5.53 19.88
N GLY A 203 -20.67 5.66 20.55
CA GLY A 203 -20.23 4.68 21.55
C GLY A 203 -18.74 4.38 21.46
N ALA A 204 -18.11 4.20 22.63
CA ALA A 204 -16.67 3.93 22.72
C ALA A 204 -16.26 2.54 22.24
N SER A 205 -17.17 1.57 22.31
CA SER A 205 -16.93 0.22 21.81
C SER A 205 -16.74 0.19 20.30
N GLU A 206 -17.46 1.06 19.57
CA GLU A 206 -17.34 1.14 18.11
C GLU A 206 -15.98 1.71 17.72
N THR A 207 -15.56 2.82 18.32
CA THR A 207 -14.21 3.36 18.08
C THR A 207 -13.10 2.31 18.29
N ARG A 208 -13.25 1.46 19.32
CA ARG A 208 -12.32 0.35 19.56
C ARG A 208 -12.36 -0.67 18.43
N ASN A 209 -13.55 -1.07 17.97
CA ASN A 209 -13.73 -2.02 16.87
C ASN A 209 -13.12 -1.49 15.57
N GLU A 210 -13.33 -0.21 15.27
CA GLU A 210 -12.78 0.47 14.11
C GLU A 210 -11.24 0.60 14.13
N LEU A 211 -10.62 0.60 15.33
CA LEU A 211 -9.15 0.54 15.49
C LEU A 211 -8.58 -0.86 15.32
N THR A 212 -9.39 -1.89 15.56
CA THR A 212 -9.00 -3.30 15.47
C THR A 212 -9.03 -3.75 14.01
N GLU A 213 -8.17 -4.67 13.60
CA GLU A 213 -8.20 -5.22 12.25
C GLU A 213 -9.46 -6.03 11.98
N PRO A 214 -10.07 -5.91 10.81
CA PRO A 214 -9.62 -5.16 9.60
C PRO A 214 -9.94 -3.66 9.61
N GLY A 215 -10.54 -3.11 10.66
CA GLY A 215 -11.01 -1.72 10.70
C GLY A 215 -12.32 -1.50 9.94
N TYR A 216 -12.74 -0.24 9.84
CA TYR A 216 -13.90 0.16 9.06
C TYR A 216 -13.46 0.79 7.72
N CYS A 217 -13.87 0.18 6.61
CA CYS A 217 -13.44 0.57 5.26
C CYS A 217 -14.60 1.17 4.43
N GLY A 218 -15.62 1.71 5.07
CA GLY A 218 -16.79 2.28 4.41
C GLY A 218 -16.82 3.80 4.28
N THR A 219 -15.86 4.50 4.86
CA THR A 219 -15.85 5.97 4.95
C THR A 219 -15.65 6.62 3.58
N LYS A 220 -16.47 7.65 3.29
CA LYS A 220 -16.47 8.42 2.03
C LYS A 220 -16.47 9.91 2.31
N LEU A 221 -16.10 10.70 1.30
CA LEU A 221 -16.32 12.14 1.32
C LEU A 221 -17.81 12.45 1.52
N GLY A 222 -18.10 13.39 2.39
CA GLY A 222 -19.44 13.83 2.68
C GLY A 222 -20.14 13.06 3.80
N ASP A 223 -19.59 11.95 4.27
CA ASP A 223 -20.12 11.25 5.45
C ASP A 223 -20.01 12.11 6.71
N THR A 224 -21.01 12.04 7.57
CA THR A 224 -20.97 12.69 8.87
C THR A 224 -20.54 11.68 9.92
N LEU A 225 -19.40 11.94 10.55
CA LEU A 225 -18.84 11.06 11.56
C LEU A 225 -19.58 11.19 12.89
N GLY A 226 -19.72 10.07 13.58
CA GLY A 226 -20.28 10.03 14.92
C GLY A 226 -19.31 10.55 15.98
N THR A 227 -19.84 11.07 17.07
CA THR A 227 -19.04 11.45 18.24
C THR A 227 -19.06 10.31 19.25
N PRO A 228 -17.91 9.73 19.55
CA PRO A 228 -17.85 8.64 20.51
C PRO A 228 -18.14 9.12 21.93
N GLY A 229 -18.58 8.21 22.79
CA GLY A 229 -18.63 8.40 24.22
C GLY A 229 -17.22 8.45 24.87
N ALA A 230 -17.16 8.38 26.19
CA ALA A 230 -15.88 8.33 26.91
C ALA A 230 -15.03 7.13 26.47
N GLN A 231 -13.83 7.39 25.98
CA GLN A 231 -12.92 6.36 25.51
C GLN A 231 -12.27 5.62 26.68
N THR A 232 -12.56 4.35 26.86
CA THR A 232 -12.07 3.55 28.00
C THR A 232 -11.22 2.37 27.61
N THR A 233 -11.19 1.98 26.32
CA THR A 233 -10.56 0.73 25.86
C THR A 233 -9.81 0.86 24.53
N VAL A 234 -9.63 2.08 24.00
CA VAL A 234 -8.96 2.34 22.71
C VAL A 234 -7.44 2.17 22.81
N ASP A 235 -6.87 2.25 24.00
CA ASP A 235 -5.45 2.08 24.26
C ASP A 235 -4.94 0.70 23.80
N THR A 236 -5.73 -0.33 23.95
CA THR A 236 -5.35 -1.71 23.60
C THR A 236 -5.09 -1.88 22.09
N PRO A 237 -6.06 -1.66 21.16
CA PRO A 237 -5.81 -1.81 19.72
C PRO A 237 -4.86 -0.74 19.15
N TRP A 238 -4.79 0.44 19.78
CA TRP A 238 -3.77 1.44 19.43
C TRP A 238 -2.36 0.91 19.72
N ASN A 239 -2.16 0.34 20.91
CA ASN A 239 -0.86 -0.13 21.38
C ASN A 239 -0.36 -1.39 20.66
N TYR A 240 -1.25 -2.23 20.11
CA TYR A 240 -0.84 -3.34 19.24
C TYR A 240 0.03 -2.86 18.08
N ARG A 241 -0.26 -1.68 17.52
CA ARG A 241 0.52 -1.11 16.42
C ARG A 241 1.98 -0.81 16.81
N PHE A 242 2.24 -0.63 18.11
CA PHE A 242 3.58 -0.48 18.68
C PHE A 242 4.18 -1.81 19.17
N GLY A 243 3.50 -2.91 18.98
CA GLY A 243 3.92 -4.21 19.49
C GLY A 243 3.83 -4.32 21.01
N ILE A 244 2.85 -3.66 21.62
CA ILE A 244 2.65 -3.60 23.07
C ILE A 244 1.33 -4.28 23.41
N TYR A 245 1.39 -5.28 24.32
CA TYR A 245 0.27 -6.16 24.63
C TYR A 245 0.01 -6.25 26.14
N LYS A 246 -1.25 -6.43 26.54
CA LYS A 246 -1.64 -6.85 27.87
C LYS A 246 -1.44 -8.37 28.01
N ASN A 247 -1.26 -8.89 29.24
CA ASN A 247 -1.06 -10.34 29.45
C ASN A 247 -2.20 -11.22 28.93
N SER A 248 -3.43 -10.69 28.89
CA SER A 248 -4.61 -11.39 28.38
C SER A 248 -4.79 -11.29 26.89
N ASP A 249 -3.99 -10.47 26.23
CA ASP A 249 -4.15 -10.22 24.79
C ASP A 249 -3.55 -11.36 23.97
N PRO A 250 -4.17 -11.72 22.85
CA PRO A 250 -3.49 -12.48 21.81
C PRO A 250 -2.20 -11.75 21.38
N GLY A 251 -1.17 -12.52 21.13
CA GLY A 251 0.15 -11.97 20.77
C GLY A 251 0.24 -11.41 19.37
N PRO A 252 1.44 -11.07 18.90
CA PRO A 252 1.70 -10.39 17.65
C PRO A 252 1.30 -11.16 16.37
N SER A 253 1.10 -12.46 16.45
CA SER A 253 0.59 -13.28 15.34
C SER A 253 -0.90 -13.11 15.07
N VAL A 254 -1.65 -12.51 16.00
CA VAL A 254 -3.10 -12.23 15.88
C VAL A 254 -3.34 -10.73 15.82
N ASN A 255 -2.70 -9.98 16.71
CA ASN A 255 -2.77 -8.52 16.74
C ASN A 255 -1.45 -7.97 16.19
N HIS A 256 -1.36 -7.85 14.87
CA HIS A 256 -0.13 -7.52 14.19
C HIS A 256 0.43 -6.15 14.60
N PRO A 257 1.74 -6.04 14.92
CA PRO A 257 2.39 -4.75 15.15
C PRO A 257 2.75 -4.07 13.83
N ASP A 258 3.24 -2.82 13.91
CA ASP A 258 4.02 -2.23 12.82
C ASP A 258 5.40 -2.90 12.72
N PHE A 259 6.10 -2.70 11.60
CA PHE A 259 7.50 -3.12 11.45
C PHE A 259 8.43 -2.53 12.51
N SER A 260 8.03 -1.44 13.17
CA SER A 260 8.74 -0.86 14.29
C SER A 260 7.80 -0.30 15.35
N GLY A 261 8.05 -0.66 16.59
CA GLY A 261 7.38 -0.10 17.77
C GLY A 261 8.02 1.18 18.32
N TYR A 262 9.18 1.61 17.82
CA TYR A 262 9.92 2.74 18.39
C TYR A 262 9.07 4.02 18.50
N ALA A 263 9.08 4.62 19.70
CA ALA A 263 8.22 5.77 20.01
C ALA A 263 8.97 7.10 19.93
N TYR A 264 8.27 8.14 19.48
CA TYR A 264 8.79 9.51 19.39
C TYR A 264 8.00 10.45 20.30
N THR A 265 8.71 11.19 21.13
CA THR A 265 8.15 12.21 22.01
C THR A 265 9.05 13.44 21.99
N ALA A 266 8.58 14.57 22.55
CA ALA A 266 9.40 15.75 22.72
C ALA A 266 10.61 15.53 23.66
N THR A 267 10.67 14.38 24.36
CA THR A 267 11.78 14.02 25.23
C THR A 267 12.96 13.45 24.43
N ASN A 268 12.71 12.49 23.53
CA ASN A 268 13.77 11.83 22.76
C ASN A 268 14.00 12.44 21.37
N TRP A 269 13.02 13.13 20.81
CA TRP A 269 13.10 13.80 19.51
C TRP A 269 12.91 15.31 19.65
N LYS A 270 13.99 16.05 19.52
CA LYS A 270 13.97 17.53 19.62
C LYS A 270 14.23 18.10 18.24
N ASN A 271 13.29 18.85 17.70
CA ASN A 271 13.46 19.56 16.45
C ASN A 271 12.54 20.79 16.40
N ALA A 272 12.89 21.76 15.57
CA ALA A 272 11.97 22.85 15.24
C ALA A 272 10.86 22.32 14.32
N VAL A 273 9.72 23.01 14.26
CA VAL A 273 8.65 22.69 13.33
C VAL A 273 9.13 22.94 11.90
N PRO A 274 8.96 21.98 10.99
CA PRO A 274 8.38 20.65 11.17
C PRO A 274 9.39 19.66 11.81
N GLN A 275 8.92 18.90 12.78
CA GLN A 275 9.75 17.95 13.54
C GLN A 275 10.28 16.79 12.71
N ASN A 276 9.47 16.30 11.78
CA ASN A 276 9.78 15.26 10.80
C ASN A 276 10.51 14.03 11.38
N ALA A 277 9.91 13.38 12.37
CA ALA A 277 10.44 12.14 12.93
C ALA A 277 10.38 10.96 11.93
N TRP A 278 9.56 11.03 10.92
CA TRP A 278 9.44 10.01 9.87
C TRP A 278 10.76 9.79 9.12
N SER A 279 11.32 10.85 8.54
CA SER A 279 12.50 10.77 7.66
C SER A 279 13.54 11.88 7.91
N GLY A 280 13.32 12.72 8.89
CA GLY A 280 14.19 13.86 9.21
C GLY A 280 15.48 13.45 9.93
N THR A 281 16.27 14.45 10.25
CA THR A 281 17.48 14.31 11.07
C THR A 281 17.20 14.91 12.45
N PRO A 282 17.51 14.20 13.57
CA PRO A 282 17.30 14.73 14.90
C PRO A 282 18.17 15.96 15.14
N ALA A 283 17.61 16.97 15.81
CA ALA A 283 18.33 18.19 16.18
C ALA A 283 19.30 17.92 17.32
N ALA A 284 20.25 18.84 17.54
CA ALA A 284 21.14 18.82 18.69
C ALA A 284 20.31 18.82 19.99
N GLY A 285 20.68 17.94 20.94
CA GLY A 285 19.96 17.75 22.20
C GLY A 285 18.81 16.72 22.12
N SER A 286 18.60 16.06 20.98
CA SER A 286 17.85 14.80 20.91
C SER A 286 18.61 13.70 21.64
N ASP A 287 17.91 12.60 21.94
CA ASP A 287 18.57 11.40 22.42
C ASP A 287 19.64 10.93 21.39
N PRO A 288 20.87 10.63 21.82
CA PRO A 288 21.91 10.20 20.88
C PRO A 288 21.60 8.92 20.10
N SER A 289 20.69 8.08 20.62
CA SER A 289 20.22 6.88 19.95
C SER A 289 19.02 7.14 19.04
N ALA A 290 18.40 8.34 19.09
CA ALA A 290 17.24 8.67 18.28
C ALA A 290 17.63 8.75 16.81
N ALA A 291 17.10 7.84 16.01
CA ALA A 291 17.12 7.91 14.56
C ALA A 291 15.69 8.10 14.06
N ASN A 292 15.51 8.60 12.83
CA ASN A 292 14.18 8.74 12.26
C ASN A 292 13.47 7.36 12.11
N PHE A 293 12.16 7.41 11.89
CA PHE A 293 11.34 6.20 11.83
C PHE A 293 11.75 5.26 10.69
N MET A 294 12.13 5.78 9.54
CA MET A 294 12.58 4.94 8.42
C MET A 294 13.80 4.10 8.80
N THR A 295 14.74 4.67 9.54
CA THR A 295 15.92 3.97 10.08
C THR A 295 15.53 2.94 11.14
N LYS A 296 14.69 3.32 12.12
CA LYS A 296 14.20 2.43 13.18
C LYS A 296 13.34 1.29 12.60
N ARG A 297 12.56 1.56 11.57
CA ARG A 297 11.76 0.56 10.84
C ARG A 297 12.65 -0.45 10.13
N ALA A 298 13.71 -0.01 9.47
CA ALA A 298 14.67 -0.90 8.80
C ALA A 298 15.40 -1.83 9.79
N ALA A 299 15.56 -1.37 11.03
CA ALA A 299 16.15 -2.17 12.12
C ALA A 299 15.12 -3.02 12.90
N PHE A 300 13.83 -2.94 12.55
CA PHE A 300 12.74 -3.59 13.31
C PHE A 300 12.78 -3.24 14.81
N ALA A 301 13.03 -1.97 15.13
CA ALA A 301 13.21 -1.52 16.50
C ALA A 301 11.94 -1.67 17.34
N SER A 302 12.07 -1.99 18.61
CA SER A 302 10.97 -2.09 19.56
C SER A 302 10.57 -0.71 20.12
N TYR A 303 9.60 -0.69 21.02
CA TYR A 303 9.07 0.48 21.73
C TYR A 303 10.16 1.29 22.41
N ASP A 304 11.04 0.63 23.18
CA ASP A 304 12.35 1.12 23.54
C ASP A 304 13.43 0.21 22.95
N ASP A 305 14.56 0.76 22.56
CA ASP A 305 15.65 -0.03 21.98
C ASP A 305 16.30 -1.00 23.00
N THR A 306 16.04 -0.80 24.28
CA THR A 306 16.56 -1.61 25.37
C THR A 306 15.61 -2.75 25.78
N GLY A 307 14.35 -2.68 25.36
CA GLY A 307 13.39 -3.79 25.45
C GLY A 307 12.91 -4.16 26.83
N THR A 308 13.00 -3.27 27.85
CA THR A 308 13.00 -3.79 29.21
C THR A 308 11.89 -3.36 30.14
N SER A 309 11.16 -2.28 29.95
CA SER A 309 10.22 -1.90 31.00
C SER A 309 8.97 -1.17 30.58
N LEU A 310 7.88 -1.94 30.46
CA LEU A 310 6.54 -1.36 30.32
C LEU A 310 5.98 -0.84 31.66
N ASN A 311 6.43 -1.37 32.79
CA ASN A 311 5.86 -1.08 34.12
C ASN A 311 6.59 0.01 34.92
N GLY A 312 7.77 0.43 34.48
CA GLY A 312 8.57 1.49 35.14
C GLY A 312 8.69 2.78 34.35
N GLY A 313 8.04 2.85 33.20
CA GLY A 313 8.25 3.90 32.22
C GLY A 313 9.49 3.68 31.37
N ASP A 314 9.48 4.21 30.16
CA ASP A 314 10.62 4.24 29.25
C ASP A 314 11.45 5.49 29.56
N ALA A 315 12.70 5.29 29.99
CA ALA A 315 13.60 6.40 30.32
C ALA A 315 13.96 7.28 29.11
N ILE A 316 13.92 6.72 27.90
CA ILE A 316 14.25 7.42 26.66
C ILE A 316 13.10 8.32 26.21
N THR A 317 11.89 7.80 26.17
CA THR A 317 10.69 8.52 25.71
C THR A 317 9.96 9.21 26.84
N GLY A 318 10.17 8.80 28.09
CA GLY A 318 9.42 9.26 29.26
C GLY A 318 8.00 8.71 29.33
N LEU A 319 7.63 7.78 28.44
CA LEU A 319 6.29 7.18 28.38
C LEU A 319 6.16 6.04 29.38
N ASN A 320 4.95 5.92 29.96
CA ASN A 320 4.58 4.82 30.84
C ASN A 320 3.31 4.15 30.30
N THR A 321 3.44 2.93 29.85
CA THR A 321 2.32 2.10 29.34
C THR A 321 1.80 1.17 30.44
N ASN A 322 1.27 1.76 31.50
CA ASN A 322 0.77 1.02 32.65
C ASN A 322 -0.29 -0.03 32.28
N GLY A 323 -0.16 -1.24 32.82
CA GLY A 323 -1.05 -2.37 32.52
C GLY A 323 -0.67 -3.19 31.29
N PHE A 324 0.29 -2.74 30.48
CA PHE A 324 0.88 -3.51 29.39
C PHE A 324 2.15 -4.21 29.87
N LYS A 325 2.41 -5.43 29.45
CA LYS A 325 3.47 -6.28 30.00
C LYS A 325 4.34 -7.00 28.99
N THR A 326 3.91 -7.06 27.74
CA THR A 326 4.60 -7.80 26.69
C THR A 326 4.96 -6.88 25.55
N LEU A 327 6.22 -6.92 25.12
CA LEU A 327 6.71 -6.23 23.92
C LEU A 327 6.99 -7.22 22.81
N ALA A 328 6.67 -6.84 21.58
CA ALA A 328 7.13 -7.56 20.41
C ALA A 328 8.65 -7.49 20.31
N THR A 329 9.28 -8.63 20.01
CA THR A 329 10.74 -8.76 19.93
C THR A 329 11.30 -7.98 18.75
N PRO A 330 12.35 -7.16 18.93
CA PRO A 330 12.98 -6.38 17.86
C PRO A 330 13.94 -7.22 17.02
N GLY A 331 14.45 -6.60 15.93
CA GLY A 331 15.51 -7.11 15.09
C GLY A 331 15.09 -8.06 13.99
N ALA A 332 16.05 -8.43 13.16
CA ALA A 332 15.86 -9.43 12.11
C ALA A 332 15.53 -10.79 12.73
N GLY A 333 14.44 -11.41 12.32
CA GLY A 333 13.90 -12.64 12.95
C GLY A 333 13.08 -12.41 14.21
N GLY A 334 12.97 -11.17 14.70
CA GLY A 334 12.07 -10.80 15.80
C GLY A 334 10.61 -10.68 15.36
N GLN A 335 9.72 -10.46 16.32
CA GLN A 335 8.27 -10.45 16.07
C GLN A 335 7.82 -9.23 15.26
N HIS A 336 8.51 -8.08 15.34
CA HIS A 336 8.28 -6.95 14.45
C HIS A 336 8.59 -7.28 12.98
N ASN A 337 9.60 -8.10 12.72
CA ASN A 337 9.94 -8.56 11.38
C ASN A 337 8.96 -9.64 10.87
N LEU A 338 8.66 -10.64 11.72
CA LEU A 338 7.86 -11.80 11.33
C LEU A 338 6.38 -11.49 11.13
N TYR A 339 5.83 -10.61 11.96
CA TYR A 339 4.38 -10.33 12.01
C TYR A 339 4.05 -8.87 11.70
N GLY A 340 5.05 -8.02 11.45
CA GLY A 340 4.84 -6.60 11.23
C GLY A 340 4.19 -6.30 9.87
N PHE A 341 3.34 -5.27 9.88
CA PHE A 341 2.77 -4.63 8.69
C PHE A 341 2.98 -3.12 8.76
N SER A 342 2.64 -2.38 7.72
CA SER A 342 2.62 -0.91 7.77
C SER A 342 1.36 -0.44 8.50
N ARG A 343 1.41 -0.28 9.82
CA ARG A 343 0.24 0.00 10.66
C ARG A 343 0.27 1.34 11.39
N ARG A 344 1.41 2.01 11.43
CA ARG A 344 1.56 3.33 12.06
C ARG A 344 1.45 4.49 11.08
N LEU A 345 1.55 4.19 9.79
CA LEU A 345 1.21 5.13 8.73
C LEU A 345 -0.27 4.95 8.41
N VAL A 346 -1.08 5.95 8.74
CA VAL A 346 -2.53 5.82 8.77
C VAL A 346 -3.21 6.97 8.03
N THR A 347 -4.34 6.66 7.42
CA THR A 347 -5.24 7.67 6.87
C THR A 347 -6.18 8.16 7.96
N ALA A 348 -6.35 9.46 8.08
CA ALA A 348 -7.28 10.11 8.99
C ALA A 348 -8.25 11.01 8.21
N PRO A 349 -9.57 10.97 8.47
CA PRO A 349 -10.51 11.89 7.86
C PRO A 349 -10.21 13.33 8.29
N VAL A 350 -10.26 14.27 7.35
CA VAL A 350 -10.30 15.70 7.62
C VAL A 350 -11.75 16.09 7.73
N VAL A 351 -12.14 16.71 8.85
CA VAL A 351 -13.54 17.02 9.15
C VAL A 351 -13.80 18.52 9.27
N ASP A 352 -14.94 18.94 8.81
CA ASP A 352 -15.43 20.32 9.00
C ASP A 352 -16.02 20.54 10.40
N ALA A 353 -16.57 21.73 10.62
CA ALA A 353 -17.21 22.09 11.90
C ALA A 353 -18.45 21.24 12.24
N SER A 354 -19.04 20.59 11.24
CA SER A 354 -20.22 19.71 11.37
C SER A 354 -19.83 18.21 11.46
N ASN A 355 -18.55 17.91 11.63
CA ASN A 355 -17.97 16.56 11.63
C ASN A 355 -18.14 15.81 10.28
N LYS A 356 -18.33 16.54 9.19
CA LYS A 356 -18.45 15.99 7.87
C LYS A 356 -17.08 15.80 7.25
N VAL A 357 -16.83 14.62 6.66
CA VAL A 357 -15.58 14.30 5.97
C VAL A 357 -15.45 15.16 4.72
N ILE A 358 -14.45 16.02 4.67
CA ILE A 358 -14.15 16.89 3.54
C ILE A 358 -12.92 16.45 2.75
N ASP A 359 -12.03 15.65 3.35
CA ASP A 359 -10.81 15.11 2.73
C ASP A 359 -10.17 14.05 3.64
N TYR A 360 -8.98 13.58 3.26
CA TYR A 360 -8.19 12.65 4.05
C TYR A 360 -6.74 13.10 4.18
N ALA A 361 -6.22 13.04 5.40
CA ALA A 361 -4.82 13.29 5.72
C ALA A 361 -4.04 11.97 5.90
N CYS A 362 -2.79 11.96 5.50
CA CYS A 362 -1.84 10.93 5.85
C CYS A 362 -1.14 11.30 7.15
N MET A 363 -1.19 10.42 8.15
CA MET A 363 -0.66 10.65 9.48
C MET A 363 0.28 9.53 9.90
N PHE A 364 1.34 9.87 10.62
CA PHE A 364 2.22 8.89 11.25
C PHE A 364 2.02 8.89 12.77
N MET A 365 1.74 7.71 13.33
CA MET A 365 1.53 7.51 14.75
C MET A 365 2.87 7.52 15.49
N LEU A 366 3.10 8.50 16.37
CA LEU A 366 4.39 8.74 17.02
C LEU A 366 4.60 7.88 18.26
N GLN A 367 3.56 7.67 19.07
CA GLN A 367 3.69 7.09 20.41
C GLN A 367 2.48 6.25 20.80
N PRO A 368 2.68 5.26 21.71
CA PRO A 368 1.58 4.48 22.27
C PRO A 368 0.75 5.33 23.23
N LEU A 369 -0.46 4.86 23.54
CA LEU A 369 -1.32 5.43 24.57
C LEU A 369 -0.95 4.85 25.94
N SER A 370 -0.57 5.69 26.88
CA SER A 370 -0.40 5.31 28.28
C SER A 370 -1.72 5.12 29.04
N GLY A 371 -2.83 5.54 28.42
CA GLY A 371 -4.20 5.35 28.88
C GLY A 371 -5.19 5.89 27.85
N PRO A 372 -6.45 5.50 27.91
CA PRO A 372 -7.42 5.78 26.86
C PRO A 372 -7.79 7.28 26.71
N THR A 373 -7.54 8.08 27.72
CA THR A 373 -7.88 9.51 27.74
C THR A 373 -6.66 10.44 27.64
N VAL A 374 -5.48 9.86 27.39
CA VAL A 374 -4.22 10.63 27.28
C VAL A 374 -4.12 11.30 25.92
N THR A 375 -3.70 12.55 25.92
CA THR A 375 -3.35 13.26 24.67
C THR A 375 -2.01 12.76 24.14
N VAL A 376 -1.97 12.41 22.87
CA VAL A 376 -0.78 11.99 22.14
C VAL A 376 -0.61 12.83 20.89
N GLN A 377 0.47 12.61 20.15
CA GLN A 377 0.74 13.31 18.91
C GLN A 377 0.83 12.36 17.73
N LEU A 378 0.39 12.85 16.57
CA LEU A 378 0.64 12.22 15.27
C LEU A 378 1.37 13.23 14.38
N GLU A 379 2.23 12.73 13.50
CA GLU A 379 2.94 13.58 12.54
C GLU A 379 2.15 13.67 11.24
N PHE A 380 1.92 14.89 10.77
CA PHE A 380 1.26 15.13 9.49
C PHE A 380 2.20 14.80 8.32
N ARG A 381 1.77 13.92 7.42
CA ARG A 381 2.54 13.46 6.25
C ARG A 381 2.00 13.97 4.92
N GLY A 382 1.07 14.91 4.95
CA GLY A 382 0.45 15.51 3.77
C GLY A 382 -0.95 15.00 3.51
N ASN A 383 -1.54 15.43 2.41
CA ASN A 383 -2.82 14.95 1.93
C ASN A 383 -2.71 13.50 1.49
N ALA A 384 -3.63 12.63 1.92
CA ALA A 384 -3.59 11.20 1.60
C ALA A 384 -3.77 10.92 0.11
N GLY A 385 -4.43 11.81 -0.63
CA GLY A 385 -4.60 11.74 -2.08
C GLY A 385 -3.44 12.32 -2.90
N SER A 386 -2.40 12.86 -2.23
CA SER A 386 -1.20 13.34 -2.95
C SER A 386 -0.46 12.18 -3.62
N THR A 387 0.09 12.44 -4.80
CA THR A 387 0.94 11.47 -5.50
C THR A 387 2.23 11.12 -4.74
N SER A 388 2.68 11.99 -3.84
CA SER A 388 3.81 11.78 -2.93
C SER A 388 3.39 11.28 -1.55
N SER A 389 2.11 10.97 -1.33
CA SER A 389 1.64 10.46 -0.05
C SER A 389 2.18 9.05 0.20
N PRO A 390 2.78 8.80 1.38
CA PRO A 390 3.18 7.47 1.76
C PRO A 390 2.00 6.60 2.24
N CYS A 391 0.81 7.20 2.49
CA CYS A 391 -0.39 6.44 2.84
C CYS A 391 -0.95 5.72 1.61
N THR A 392 -1.20 4.42 1.77
CA THR A 392 -1.86 3.58 0.77
C THR A 392 -3.09 2.93 1.38
N THR A 393 -4.02 2.51 0.55
CA THR A 393 -5.19 1.74 0.95
C THR A 393 -5.46 0.64 -0.07
N ASN A 394 -6.26 -0.33 0.30
CA ASN A 394 -6.84 -1.30 -0.61
C ASN A 394 -8.26 -0.85 -0.98
N GLY A 395 -8.69 -1.14 -2.19
CA GLY A 395 -10.05 -0.81 -2.62
C GLY A 395 -10.14 -0.57 -4.12
N LEU A 396 -11.33 -0.16 -4.56
CA LEU A 396 -11.59 0.18 -5.96
C LEU A 396 -11.26 1.65 -6.20
N ALA A 397 -10.66 1.95 -7.35
CA ALA A 397 -10.45 3.31 -7.81
C ALA A 397 -11.78 3.99 -8.20
N GLY A 398 -11.81 5.31 -8.18
CA GLY A 398 -12.96 6.11 -8.60
C GLY A 398 -13.49 7.07 -7.54
N GLY A 399 -12.76 7.23 -6.42
CA GLY A 399 -13.02 8.27 -5.43
C GLY A 399 -12.56 9.65 -5.89
N ALA A 400 -13.05 10.70 -5.22
CA ALA A 400 -12.69 12.10 -5.50
C ALA A 400 -11.50 12.56 -4.65
N ALA A 401 -11.21 11.92 -3.52
CA ALA A 401 -10.10 12.22 -2.62
C ALA A 401 -9.78 10.98 -1.78
N GLY A 402 -8.63 11.02 -1.12
CA GLY A 402 -8.17 9.95 -0.22
C GLY A 402 -6.98 9.18 -0.78
N PRO A 403 -6.55 8.13 -0.08
CA PRO A 403 -5.37 7.36 -0.46
C PRO A 403 -5.50 6.78 -1.85
N LEU A 404 -4.36 6.66 -2.50
CA LEU A 404 -4.30 6.20 -3.87
C LEU A 404 -4.20 4.67 -3.92
N VAL A 405 -4.91 4.07 -4.87
CA VAL A 405 -4.83 2.65 -5.22
C VAL A 405 -4.32 2.50 -6.65
N PRO A 406 -3.58 1.44 -6.97
CA PRO A 406 -3.18 1.18 -8.35
C PRO A 406 -4.41 0.78 -9.18
N VAL A 407 -4.47 1.28 -10.41
CA VAL A 407 -5.56 1.02 -11.35
C VAL A 407 -5.02 0.85 -12.76
N LEU A 408 -5.52 -0.16 -13.47
CA LEU A 408 -5.25 -0.30 -14.90
C LEU A 408 -5.99 0.80 -15.67
N VAL A 409 -5.27 1.42 -16.59
CA VAL A 409 -5.84 2.48 -17.47
C VAL A 409 -5.75 2.10 -18.94
N ARG A 410 -5.02 1.02 -19.27
CA ARG A 410 -4.89 0.48 -20.62
C ARG A 410 -4.39 -0.96 -20.59
#